data_35efbbb7ab3317c4d6e2f309b6ab0883
#
_entry.id   35efbbb7ab3317c4d6e2f309b6ab0883
#
_cell.length_a   1.000
_cell.length_b   1.000
_cell.length_c   1.000
_cell.angle_alpha   90.00
_cell.angle_beta   90.00
_cell.angle_gamma   90.00
#
_symmetry.space_group_name_H-M   'P 1'
#
loop_
_entity.id
_entity.type
_entity.pdbx_description
1 polymer ?
#
loop_
_entity_poly.entity_id
_entity_poly.type
_entity_poly.pdbx_seq_one_letter_code
_entity_poly.pdbx_strand_id
1 'polypeptide(L)'
;MENKTEQNCLISVIVPVYNIIPYLPRCVESLQKQTYPELEILLIDDGSTDDTPALCDRLAENDPRVRVFHKENGGPSSARNFGLTQAAGAYVGFVDSDDYVDADMYERLYRAIATTHMPIAQVGRDEIDQDG
;
A
#
# COMPACT_ATOMS: atom_id res chain seq x y z
N MET A 1 -17.22 7.93 20.41
CA MET A 1 -16.32 7.74 20.47
C MET A 1 -15.86 6.49 20.18
N GLU A 2 -16.21 5.58 20.62
CA GLU A 2 -15.79 4.39 20.32
C GLU A 2 -16.10 4.08 18.98
N ASN A 3 -17.06 4.57 18.45
CA ASN A 3 -17.38 4.30 17.13
C ASN A 3 -16.32 4.65 16.23
N LYS A 4 -15.63 5.69 16.52
CA LYS A 4 -14.61 6.07 15.72
C LYS A 4 -13.58 5.07 15.66
N THR A 5 -13.24 4.44 16.67
CA THR A 5 -12.22 3.44 16.68
C THR A 5 -12.59 2.32 15.75
N GLU A 6 -13.81 1.92 15.76
CA GLU A 6 -14.22 0.86 14.89
C GLU A 6 -14.21 1.27 13.46
N GLN A 7 -14.51 2.53 13.18
CA GLN A 7 -14.58 2.96 11.84
C GLN A 7 -13.25 3.21 11.22
N ASN A 8 -12.24 3.37 12.04
CA ASN A 8 -10.94 3.78 11.53
C ASN A 8 -9.88 2.74 11.75
N CYS A 9 -10.18 1.54 11.30
CA CYS A 9 -9.16 0.50 11.34
C CYS A 9 -8.06 0.84 10.36
N LEU A 10 -6.83 0.69 10.77
CA LEU A 10 -5.70 0.96 9.92
C LEU A 10 -5.56 -0.15 8.88
N ILE A 11 -5.35 0.24 7.65
CA ILE A 11 -5.08 -0.69 6.57
C ILE A 11 -3.66 -0.45 6.10
N SER A 12 -2.86 -1.50 6.07
CA SER A 12 -1.49 -1.41 5.59
C SER A 12 -1.45 -1.76 4.12
N VAL A 13 -0.93 -0.87 3.30
CA VAL A 13 -0.83 -1.09 1.86
C VAL A 13 0.64 -1.33 1.53
N ILE A 14 0.96 -2.52 1.09
CA ILE A 14 2.34 -2.91 0.79
C ILE A 14 2.58 -2.72 -0.69
N VAL A 15 3.60 -1.94 -1.03
CA VAL A 15 3.94 -1.63 -2.40
C VAL A 15 5.39 -2.07 -2.65
N PRO A 16 5.58 -3.21 -3.30
CA PRO A 16 6.93 -3.62 -3.67
C PRO A 16 7.48 -2.70 -4.74
N VAL A 17 8.73 -2.27 -4.60
CA VAL A 17 9.32 -1.28 -5.48
C VAL A 17 10.66 -1.78 -6.00
N TYR A 18 10.87 -1.71 -7.31
CA TYR A 18 12.16 -2.05 -7.88
C TYR A 18 12.33 -1.31 -9.20
N ASN A 19 13.25 -0.36 -9.24
CA ASN A 19 13.60 0.39 -10.47
C ASN A 19 12.35 0.86 -11.23
N ILE A 20 11.50 1.65 -10.54
CA ILE A 20 10.21 1.98 -11.10
C ILE A 20 9.90 3.47 -11.06
N ILE A 21 10.93 4.30 -11.19
CA ILE A 21 10.78 5.75 -11.07
C ILE A 21 9.61 6.36 -11.85
N PRO A 22 9.42 6.03 -13.12
CA PRO A 22 8.38 6.73 -13.88
C PRO A 22 6.97 6.51 -13.36
N TYR A 23 6.74 5.41 -12.67
CA TYR A 23 5.39 5.05 -12.26
C TYR A 23 5.11 5.24 -10.78
N LEU A 24 6.15 5.28 -9.98
CA LEU A 24 5.97 5.28 -8.54
C LEU A 24 5.22 6.49 -8.01
N PRO A 25 5.49 7.71 -8.45
CA PRO A 25 4.77 8.86 -7.90
C PRO A 25 3.27 8.76 -8.10
N ARG A 26 2.81 8.27 -9.26
CA ARG A 26 1.39 8.14 -9.52
C ARG A 26 0.76 7.08 -8.63
N CYS A 27 1.48 5.99 -8.41
CA CYS A 27 0.99 4.93 -7.54
C CYS A 27 0.80 5.48 -6.13
N VAL A 28 1.81 6.13 -5.60
CA VAL A 28 1.75 6.65 -4.23
C VAL A 28 0.68 7.74 -4.11
N GLU A 29 0.58 8.60 -5.09
CA GLU A 29 -0.41 9.65 -5.06
C GLU A 29 -1.82 9.06 -5.03
N SER A 30 -2.08 8.02 -5.78
CA SER A 30 -3.39 7.40 -5.78
C SER A 30 -3.74 6.82 -4.42
N LEU A 31 -2.74 6.41 -3.65
CA LEU A 31 -2.98 5.90 -2.31
C LEU A 31 -3.14 7.05 -1.32
N GLN A 32 -2.40 8.14 -1.52
CA GLN A 32 -2.51 9.29 -0.65
C GLN A 32 -3.85 9.99 -0.78
N LYS A 33 -4.48 9.85 -1.94
CA LYS A 33 -5.75 10.50 -2.22
C LYS A 33 -6.96 9.62 -1.95
N GLN A 34 -6.76 8.49 -1.30
CA GLN A 34 -7.87 7.62 -0.97
C GLN A 34 -8.84 8.33 -0.03
N THR A 35 -10.14 8.10 -0.25
CA THR A 35 -11.15 8.69 0.61
C THR A 35 -11.16 8.02 1.98
N TYR A 36 -10.61 6.82 2.09
CA TYR A 36 -10.43 6.16 3.39
C TYR A 36 -9.10 6.66 3.98
N PRO A 37 -9.10 7.40 5.08
CA PRO A 37 -7.88 8.06 5.55
C PRO A 37 -6.91 7.22 6.36
N GLU A 38 -7.37 6.12 6.95
CA GLU A 38 -6.52 5.37 7.87
C GLU A 38 -5.70 4.32 7.13
N LEU A 39 -4.72 4.80 6.39
CA LEU A 39 -3.81 3.94 5.64
C LEU A 39 -2.38 4.18 6.07
N GLU A 40 -1.58 3.11 6.09
CA GLU A 40 -0.14 3.28 6.09
C GLU A 40 0.35 2.68 4.78
N ILE A 41 1.21 3.37 4.11
CA ILE A 41 1.70 2.99 2.79
C ILE A 41 3.15 2.55 2.96
N LEU A 42 3.40 1.27 2.76
CA LEU A 42 4.73 0.72 2.98
C LEU A 42 5.42 0.49 1.64
N LEU A 43 6.41 1.33 1.35
CA LEU A 43 7.18 1.20 0.12
C LEU A 43 8.37 0.31 0.43
N ILE A 44 8.39 -0.87 -0.15
CA ILE A 44 9.45 -1.84 0.10
C ILE A 44 10.39 -1.83 -1.09
N ASP A 45 11.48 -1.11 -0.94
CA ASP A 45 12.48 -0.98 -2.01
C ASP A 45 13.33 -2.24 -2.02
N ASP A 46 13.16 -3.03 -3.03
CA ASP A 46 13.79 -4.35 -3.13
C ASP A 46 15.14 -4.28 -3.81
N GLY A 47 16.02 -3.43 -3.26
CA GLY A 47 17.37 -3.36 -3.78
C GLY A 47 17.48 -2.65 -5.12
N SER A 48 16.71 -1.58 -5.33
CA SER A 48 16.77 -0.85 -6.59
C SER A 48 18.17 -0.33 -6.87
N THR A 49 18.54 -0.36 -8.13
CA THR A 49 19.89 0.06 -8.54
C THR A 49 19.92 1.42 -9.21
N ASP A 50 18.77 2.05 -9.42
CA ASP A 50 18.70 3.40 -9.97
C ASP A 50 18.38 4.39 -8.83
N ASP A 51 17.76 5.52 -9.13
CA ASP A 51 17.47 6.54 -8.12
C ASP A 51 16.15 6.30 -7.41
N THR A 52 15.54 5.14 -7.60
CA THR A 52 14.27 4.81 -6.94
C THR A 52 14.36 4.95 -5.42
N PRO A 53 15.44 4.50 -4.76
CA PRO A 53 15.48 4.62 -3.29
C PRO A 53 15.36 6.07 -2.83
N ALA A 54 16.02 6.98 -3.52
CA ALA A 54 15.95 8.39 -3.15
C ALA A 54 14.56 8.95 -3.38
N LEU A 55 13.89 8.50 -4.44
CA LEU A 55 12.52 8.94 -4.71
C LEU A 55 11.59 8.45 -3.61
N CYS A 56 11.74 7.21 -3.16
CA CYS A 56 10.93 6.67 -2.07
C CYS A 56 11.08 7.55 -0.83
N ASP A 57 12.32 7.90 -0.50
CA ASP A 57 12.58 8.69 0.69
C ASP A 57 11.94 10.08 0.58
N ARG A 58 11.97 10.66 -0.62
CA ARG A 58 11.36 11.97 -0.82
C ARG A 58 9.84 11.91 -0.70
N LEU A 59 9.24 10.84 -1.20
CA LEU A 59 7.80 10.69 -1.09
C LEU A 59 7.37 10.54 0.36
N ALA A 60 8.21 9.92 1.17
CA ALA A 60 7.90 9.74 2.58
C ALA A 60 8.06 11.03 3.38
N GLU A 61 8.89 11.95 2.93
CA GLU A 61 9.13 13.18 3.67
C GLU A 61 7.88 14.03 3.80
N ASN A 62 7.00 13.95 2.84
CA ASN A 62 5.83 14.82 2.81
C ASN A 62 4.57 14.19 3.39
N ASP A 63 4.61 12.93 3.77
CA ASP A 63 3.43 12.26 4.28
C ASP A 63 3.83 11.23 5.32
N PRO A 64 3.51 11.44 6.59
CA PRO A 64 3.92 10.51 7.63
C PRO A 64 3.28 9.12 7.50
N ARG A 65 2.26 8.99 6.66
CA ARG A 65 1.66 7.69 6.44
C ARG A 65 2.51 6.82 5.52
N VAL A 66 3.46 7.42 4.80
CA VAL A 66 4.33 6.70 3.88
C VAL A 66 5.58 6.29 4.63
N ARG A 67 5.83 5.00 4.69
CA ARG A 67 7.01 4.44 5.36
C ARG A 67 7.84 3.69 4.33
N VAL A 68 9.13 3.88 4.37
CA VAL A 68 10.02 3.30 3.36
C VAL A 68 10.98 2.33 4.02
N PHE A 69 11.16 1.18 3.38
CA PHE A 69 12.12 0.19 3.82
C PHE A 69 13.01 -0.19 2.64
N HIS A 70 14.30 -0.16 2.83
CA HIS A 70 15.26 -0.56 1.80
C HIS A 70 15.82 -1.91 2.18
N LYS A 71 15.80 -2.86 1.27
CA LYS A 71 16.31 -4.20 1.56
C LYS A 71 17.11 -4.73 0.38
N GLU A 72 17.85 -5.77 0.60
CA GLU A 72 18.57 -6.43 -0.45
C GLU A 72 17.61 -7.03 -1.43
N ASN A 73 17.97 -7.03 -2.70
CA ASN A 73 17.10 -7.59 -3.72
C ASN A 73 16.81 -9.06 -3.48
N GLY A 74 15.56 -9.41 -3.46
CA GLY A 74 15.14 -10.79 -3.24
C GLY A 74 13.91 -11.17 -4.06
N GLY A 75 13.39 -10.21 -4.84
CA GLY A 75 12.25 -10.46 -5.70
C GLY A 75 10.93 -9.99 -5.09
N PRO A 76 9.86 -9.96 -5.89
CA PRO A 76 8.58 -9.44 -5.44
C PRO A 76 8.00 -10.17 -4.23
N SER A 77 8.12 -11.49 -4.19
CA SER A 77 7.59 -12.23 -3.05
C SER A 77 8.35 -11.90 -1.78
N SER A 78 9.67 -11.72 -1.89
CA SER A 78 10.48 -11.36 -0.76
C SER A 78 10.07 -9.98 -0.24
N ALA A 79 9.82 -9.04 -1.15
CA ALA A 79 9.42 -7.70 -0.78
C ALA A 79 8.06 -7.72 -0.09
N ARG A 80 7.09 -8.47 -0.62
CA ARG A 80 5.78 -8.58 0.00
C ARG A 80 5.86 -9.18 1.39
N ASN A 81 6.65 -10.24 1.53
CA ASN A 81 6.80 -10.89 2.81
C ASN A 81 7.44 -9.96 3.83
N PHE A 82 8.43 -9.19 3.41
CA PHE A 82 9.05 -8.23 4.31
C PHE A 82 8.01 -7.19 4.74
N GLY A 83 7.20 -6.71 3.79
CA GLY A 83 6.16 -5.75 4.12
C GLY A 83 5.19 -6.29 5.13
N LEU A 84 4.84 -7.57 5.03
CA LEU A 84 3.94 -8.18 5.99
C LEU A 84 4.51 -8.15 7.40
N THR A 85 5.83 -8.28 7.55
CA THR A 85 6.43 -8.23 8.88
C THR A 85 6.40 -6.83 9.47
N GLN A 86 6.27 -5.82 8.62
CA GLN A 86 6.30 -4.42 9.06
C GLN A 86 4.89 -3.82 9.19
N ALA A 87 3.89 -4.50 8.67
CA ALA A 87 2.54 -3.96 8.64
C ALA A 87 1.94 -3.89 10.04
N ALA A 88 1.36 -2.75 10.37
CA ALA A 88 0.73 -2.54 11.66
C ALA A 88 -0.79 -2.54 11.58
N GLY A 89 -1.33 -2.59 10.38
CA GLY A 89 -2.77 -2.46 10.21
C GLY A 89 -3.55 -3.71 10.52
N ALA A 90 -4.83 -3.55 10.75
CA ALA A 90 -5.72 -4.67 10.98
C ALA A 90 -5.95 -5.45 9.68
N TYR A 91 -5.82 -4.78 8.55
CA TYR A 91 -5.96 -5.40 7.24
C TYR A 91 -4.76 -5.03 6.39
N VAL A 92 -4.44 -5.86 5.41
CA VAL A 92 -3.28 -5.66 4.56
C VAL A 92 -3.71 -5.74 3.11
N GLY A 93 -3.27 -4.79 2.31
CA GLY A 93 -3.48 -4.82 0.88
C GLY A 93 -2.16 -4.76 0.15
N PHE A 94 -2.14 -5.16 -1.10
CA PHE A 94 -0.95 -5.11 -1.94
C PHE A 94 -1.28 -4.32 -3.20
N VAL A 95 -0.41 -3.42 -3.59
CA VAL A 95 -0.57 -2.66 -4.82
C VAL A 95 0.76 -2.67 -5.55
N ASP A 96 0.75 -2.99 -6.83
CA ASP A 96 1.97 -2.98 -7.60
C ASP A 96 2.40 -1.55 -7.86
N SER A 97 3.68 -1.30 -7.85
CA SER A 97 4.21 0.07 -7.92
C SER A 97 3.98 0.75 -9.28
N ASP A 98 3.65 -0.01 -10.30
CA ASP A 98 3.34 0.57 -11.60
C ASP A 98 1.82 0.73 -11.80
N ASP A 99 1.03 0.46 -10.79
CA ASP A 99 -0.41 0.62 -10.85
C ASP A 99 -0.85 1.86 -10.10
N TYR A 100 -2.12 2.18 -10.24
CA TYR A 100 -2.74 3.21 -9.43
C TYR A 100 -4.16 2.75 -9.17
N VAL A 101 -4.81 3.32 -8.17
CA VAL A 101 -6.09 2.81 -7.71
C VAL A 101 -7.12 3.93 -7.66
N ASP A 102 -8.38 3.55 -7.71
CA ASP A 102 -9.47 4.53 -7.63
C ASP A 102 -9.51 5.16 -6.26
N ALA A 103 -9.93 6.41 -6.20
CA ALA A 103 -9.89 7.18 -4.95
C ALA A 103 -10.69 6.57 -3.82
N ASP A 104 -11.75 5.83 -4.13
CA ASP A 104 -12.59 5.26 -3.09
C ASP A 104 -12.43 3.75 -2.94
N MET A 105 -11.37 3.18 -3.51
CA MET A 105 -11.21 1.74 -3.48
C MET A 105 -11.16 1.18 -2.06
N TYR A 106 -10.32 1.76 -1.21
CA TYR A 106 -10.18 1.22 0.14
C TYR A 106 -11.39 1.51 1.00
N GLU A 107 -12.07 2.61 0.73
CA GLU A 107 -13.31 2.88 1.46
C GLU A 107 -14.36 1.84 1.11
N ARG A 108 -14.48 1.49 -0.17
CA ARG A 108 -15.44 0.47 -0.57
C ARG A 108 -15.09 -0.89 0.00
N LEU A 109 -13.80 -1.21 0.01
CA LEU A 109 -13.37 -2.49 0.55
C LEU A 109 -13.60 -2.55 2.06
N TYR A 110 -13.32 -1.47 2.75
CA TYR A 110 -13.51 -1.46 4.19
C TYR A 110 -15.00 -1.62 4.52
N ARG A 111 -15.86 -0.99 3.76
CA ARG A 111 -17.29 -1.14 3.98
C ARG A 111 -17.73 -2.57 3.74
N ALA A 112 -17.18 -3.22 2.74
CA ALA A 112 -17.52 -4.60 2.46
C ALA A 112 -17.07 -5.51 3.59
N ILE A 113 -15.89 -5.28 4.13
CA ILE A 113 -15.39 -6.06 5.25
C ILE A 113 -16.28 -5.86 6.47
N ALA A 114 -16.59 -4.60 6.76
CA ALA A 114 -17.39 -4.29 7.95
C ALA A 114 -18.77 -4.88 7.86
N THR A 115 -19.31 -4.97 6.64
CA THR A 115 -20.64 -5.49 6.46
C THR A 115 -20.69 -7.02 6.47
N THR A 116 -19.68 -7.65 5.89
CA THR A 116 -19.69 -9.09 5.71
C THR A 116 -18.79 -9.82 6.69
N HIS A 117 -17.93 -9.09 7.37
CA HIS A 117 -16.95 -9.66 8.31
C HIS A 117 -15.99 -10.60 7.60
N MET A 118 -15.73 -10.36 6.34
CA MET A 118 -14.80 -11.18 5.60
C MET A 118 -13.42 -10.55 5.61
N PRO A 119 -12.38 -11.35 5.79
CA PRO A 119 -11.03 -10.81 5.77
C PRO A 119 -10.62 -10.49 4.35
N ILE A 120 -9.75 -9.53 4.18
CA ILE A 120 -9.20 -9.21 2.90
C ILE A 120 -7.72 -9.23 3.04
N ALA A 121 -7.06 -9.96 2.20
CA ALA A 121 -5.64 -10.05 2.25
C ALA A 121 -4.97 -9.33 1.11
N GLN A 122 -5.65 -9.15 0.02
CA GLN A 122 -5.00 -8.62 -1.16
C GLN A 122 -5.92 -7.74 -1.94
N VAL A 123 -5.45 -6.56 -2.30
CA VAL A 123 -6.18 -5.63 -3.12
C VAL A 123 -5.23 -5.05 -4.11
N GLY A 124 -5.72 -4.67 -5.24
CA GLY A 124 -4.93 -4.09 -6.28
C GLY A 124 -5.73 -4.07 -7.50
N ARG A 125 -5.30 -3.28 -8.46
CA ARG A 125 -6.05 -3.18 -9.67
C ARG A 125 -6.18 -4.50 -10.36
N ASP A 126 -5.12 -5.29 -10.35
CA ASP A 126 -5.14 -6.55 -11.00
C ASP A 126 -6.14 -7.50 -10.41
N GLU A 127 -6.21 -7.61 -9.12
CA GLU A 127 -7.15 -8.49 -8.51
C GLU A 127 -8.55 -8.04 -8.74
N ILE A 128 -8.75 -6.77 -8.82
CA ILE A 128 -10.06 -6.25 -9.05
C ILE A 128 -10.48 -6.45 -10.48
N ASP A 129 -9.59 -6.20 -11.38
CA ASP A 129 -9.88 -6.31 -12.78
C ASP A 129 -9.94 -7.68 -13.30
N GLN A 130 -9.10 -8.48 -12.87
CA GLN A 130 -9.09 -9.71 -13.41
C GLN A 130 -9.67 -10.63 -12.65
N ASP A 131 -9.57 -10.54 -11.98
CA ASP A 131 -9.99 -11.41 -11.52
C ASP A 131 -10.34 -11.44 -11.30
N GLY A 132 -10.09 -10.70 -11.66
CA GLY A 132 -10.48 -10.58 -11.62
C GLY A 132 -9.73 -10.54 -11.32
#